data_5ea077073d767f59f09f507bafca092b
#
_entry.id   5ea077073d767f59f09f507bafca092b
#
_cell.length_a   1.000
_cell.length_b   1.000
_cell.length_c   1.000
_cell.angle_alpha   90.00
_cell.angle_beta   90.00
_cell.angle_gamma   90.00
#
_symmetry.space_group_name_H-M   'P 1'
#
loop_
_entity.id
_entity.type
_entity.pdbx_description
1 polymer ?
#
loop_
_entity_poly.entity_id
_entity_poly.type
_entity_poly.pdbx_seq_one_letter_code
_entity_poly.pdbx_strand_id
1 'polypeptide(L)'
;GQMQMLAPMLIGHEAEERIGIFENLKREARQFDHMGHGPLDIALWDWQGKALNCSISTLLGGHRKSLPAYASTYHGDRNGGLDSKEAFGEFALHCKEMGYKAFKIHGWHEGNAKEEAELVLHVRKVVGEDMALMLDPACELRTFADALYVGRACDEANYFWFEDPYRDSGVSAFGHRKLREMLKTPILQTEHIRGI
;
A
#
# COMPACT_ATOMS: atom_id res chain seq x y z
N GLY A 1 2.21 6.41 -21.76
CA GLY A 1 0.90 6.47 -21.12
C GLY A 1 0.51 7.88 -20.76
N GLN A 2 -0.37 8.05 -19.77
CA GLN A 2 -0.98 9.34 -19.38
C GLN A 2 0.05 10.44 -19.08
N MET A 3 1.16 10.11 -18.43
CA MET A 3 2.23 11.08 -18.19
C MET A 3 2.78 11.68 -19.49
N GLN A 4 2.94 10.87 -20.55
CA GLN A 4 3.41 11.37 -21.87
C GLN A 4 2.39 12.31 -22.53
N MET A 5 1.11 12.11 -22.27
CA MET A 5 0.04 13.01 -22.74
C MET A 5 0.03 14.34 -21.97
N LEU A 6 0.32 14.30 -20.69
CA LEU A 6 0.23 15.45 -19.80
C LEU A 6 1.53 16.28 -19.76
N ALA A 7 2.71 15.66 -19.92
CA ALA A 7 3.99 16.37 -19.86
C ALA A 7 4.11 17.56 -20.85
N PRO A 8 3.62 17.48 -22.11
CA PRO A 8 3.65 18.62 -23.03
C PRO A 8 2.86 19.84 -22.54
N MET A 9 1.90 19.66 -21.65
CA MET A 9 1.11 20.74 -21.08
C MET A 9 1.90 21.64 -20.11
N LEU A 10 3.07 21.19 -19.68
CA LEU A 10 3.97 21.99 -18.84
C LEU A 10 4.77 23.02 -19.68
N ILE A 11 4.85 22.82 -20.98
CA ILE A 11 5.66 23.67 -21.87
C ILE A 11 5.02 25.05 -21.97
N GLY A 12 5.83 26.07 -21.67
CA GLY A 12 5.38 27.48 -21.70
C GLY A 12 4.78 28.00 -20.38
N HIS A 13 4.77 27.16 -19.34
CA HIS A 13 4.42 27.58 -17.98
C HIS A 13 5.66 27.82 -17.14
N GLU A 14 5.60 28.80 -16.26
CA GLU A 14 6.61 28.99 -15.22
C GLU A 14 6.42 27.93 -14.13
N ALA A 15 7.50 27.26 -13.72
CA ALA A 15 7.42 26.16 -12.77
C ALA A 15 6.95 26.61 -11.36
N GLU A 16 7.05 27.91 -11.06
CA GLU A 16 6.50 28.55 -9.86
C GLU A 16 4.98 28.55 -9.81
N GLU A 17 4.31 28.52 -10.95
CA GLU A 17 2.85 28.47 -11.05
C GLU A 17 2.27 27.08 -10.72
N ARG A 18 2.93 26.36 -9.87
CA ARG A 18 2.66 24.95 -9.57
C ARG A 18 1.20 24.63 -9.27
N ILE A 19 0.50 25.48 -8.51
CA ILE A 19 -0.91 25.25 -8.19
C ILE A 19 -1.78 25.32 -9.46
N GLY A 20 -1.55 26.31 -10.31
CA GLY A 20 -2.27 26.43 -11.59
C GLY A 20 -1.98 25.27 -12.53
N ILE A 21 -0.71 24.84 -12.60
CA ILE A 21 -0.30 23.66 -13.37
C ILE A 21 -1.00 22.41 -12.83
N PHE A 22 -0.98 22.18 -11.51
CA PHE A 22 -1.63 21.04 -10.88
C PHE A 22 -3.13 20.96 -11.21
N GLU A 23 -3.86 22.07 -11.07
CA GLU A 23 -5.29 22.10 -11.36
C GLU A 23 -5.58 21.85 -12.86
N ASN A 24 -4.74 22.33 -13.76
CA ASN A 24 -4.85 22.06 -15.18
C ASN A 24 -4.60 20.56 -15.48
N LEU A 25 -3.52 19.99 -14.96
CA LEU A 25 -3.20 18.57 -15.13
C LEU A 25 -4.30 17.67 -14.57
N LYS A 26 -4.83 18.00 -13.39
CA LYS A 26 -5.94 17.28 -12.77
C LYS A 26 -7.19 17.31 -13.64
N ARG A 27 -7.53 18.47 -14.20
CA ARG A 27 -8.67 18.63 -15.10
C ARG A 27 -8.54 17.80 -16.37
N GLU A 28 -7.38 17.80 -16.99
CA GLU A 28 -7.11 17.04 -18.22
C GLU A 28 -7.04 15.53 -17.96
N ALA A 29 -6.58 15.12 -16.78
CA ALA A 29 -6.53 13.71 -16.38
C ALA A 29 -7.89 13.13 -15.90
N ARG A 30 -8.94 13.94 -15.83
CA ARG A 30 -10.25 13.52 -15.24
C ARG A 30 -10.88 12.30 -15.91
N GLN A 31 -10.65 12.08 -17.21
CA GLN A 31 -11.18 10.93 -17.94
C GLN A 31 -10.35 9.65 -17.73
N PHE A 32 -9.23 9.75 -17.03
CA PHE A 32 -8.31 8.67 -16.70
C PHE A 32 -8.17 8.51 -15.19
N ASP A 33 -9.25 8.78 -14.44
CA ASP A 33 -9.25 8.74 -12.97
C ASP A 33 -8.08 9.52 -12.34
N HIS A 34 -7.74 10.66 -12.94
CA HIS A 34 -6.62 11.51 -12.52
C HIS A 34 -5.24 10.82 -12.53
N MET A 35 -5.06 9.74 -13.31
CA MET A 35 -3.77 9.08 -13.44
C MET A 35 -2.78 9.89 -14.28
N GLY A 36 -1.52 9.88 -13.88
CA GLY A 36 -0.41 10.43 -14.65
C GLY A 36 0.03 11.84 -14.26
N HIS A 37 -0.76 12.59 -13.50
CA HIS A 37 -0.34 13.93 -13.05
C HIS A 37 0.61 13.89 -11.83
N GLY A 38 0.48 12.90 -10.96
CA GLY A 38 1.29 12.80 -9.74
C GLY A 38 2.81 12.87 -9.97
N PRO A 39 3.40 12.10 -10.89
CA PRO A 39 4.83 12.20 -11.18
C PRO A 39 5.27 13.59 -11.67
N LEU A 40 4.42 14.31 -12.39
CA LEU A 40 4.71 15.67 -12.86
C LEU A 40 4.66 16.68 -11.69
N ASP A 41 3.68 16.56 -10.80
CA ASP A 41 3.60 17.38 -9.60
C ASP A 41 4.79 17.14 -8.65
N ILE A 42 5.19 15.88 -8.45
CA ILE A 42 6.39 15.53 -7.69
C ILE A 42 7.65 16.18 -8.29
N ALA A 43 7.79 16.17 -9.62
CA ALA A 43 8.91 16.81 -10.30
C ALA A 43 8.94 18.33 -10.08
N LEU A 44 7.78 18.99 -10.07
CA LEU A 44 7.68 20.43 -9.79
C LEU A 44 8.03 20.75 -8.32
N TRP A 45 7.62 19.90 -7.38
CA TRP A 45 8.03 20.03 -5.97
C TRP A 45 9.54 19.84 -5.80
N ASP A 46 10.13 18.83 -6.46
CA ASP A 46 11.58 18.59 -6.42
C ASP A 46 12.37 19.75 -7.02
N TRP A 47 11.91 20.28 -8.17
CA TRP A 47 12.46 21.47 -8.78
C TRP A 47 12.44 22.67 -7.81
N GLN A 48 11.29 22.94 -7.17
CA GLN A 48 11.15 24.07 -6.25
C GLN A 48 12.06 23.92 -5.02
N GLY A 49 12.16 22.71 -4.46
CA GLY A 49 13.08 22.44 -3.36
C GLY A 49 14.52 22.73 -3.73
N LYS A 50 14.96 22.33 -4.93
CA LYS A 50 16.30 22.62 -5.48
C LYS A 50 16.52 24.10 -5.73
N ALA A 51 15.56 24.79 -6.34
CA ALA A 51 15.63 26.23 -6.62
C ALA A 51 15.76 27.06 -5.33
N LEU A 52 15.05 26.66 -4.27
CA LEU A 52 15.08 27.32 -2.96
C LEU A 52 16.15 26.77 -2.00
N ASN A 53 16.93 25.78 -2.43
CA ASN A 53 17.92 25.06 -1.61
C ASN A 53 17.34 24.58 -0.27
N CYS A 54 16.16 24.01 -0.28
CA CYS A 54 15.54 23.46 0.92
C CYS A 54 14.80 22.13 0.61
N SER A 55 14.58 21.34 1.64
CA SER A 55 13.84 20.08 1.48
C SER A 55 12.37 20.33 1.21
N ILE A 56 11.72 19.42 0.47
CA ILE A 56 10.26 19.42 0.28
C ILE A 56 9.53 19.36 1.64
N SER A 57 10.07 18.59 2.59
CA SER A 57 9.54 18.55 3.96
C SER A 57 9.49 19.95 4.60
N THR A 58 10.53 20.77 4.38
CA THR A 58 10.56 22.17 4.86
C THR A 58 9.52 23.02 4.16
N LEU A 59 9.37 22.88 2.85
CA LEU A 59 8.34 23.59 2.06
C LEU A 59 6.92 23.25 2.52
N LEU A 60 6.71 22.01 2.99
CA LEU A 60 5.44 21.51 3.54
C LEU A 60 5.24 21.78 5.03
N GLY A 61 6.13 22.58 5.66
CA GLY A 61 6.01 22.97 7.06
C GLY A 61 6.87 22.19 8.05
N GLY A 62 7.53 21.11 7.64
CA GLY A 62 8.63 20.45 8.35
C GLY A 62 8.37 19.98 9.78
N HIS A 63 7.14 19.58 10.12
CA HIS A 63 6.74 19.25 11.49
C HIS A 63 7.42 17.99 12.04
N ARG A 64 7.33 16.88 11.30
CA ARG A 64 7.89 15.60 11.76
C ARG A 64 9.33 15.41 11.31
N LYS A 65 10.20 14.98 12.22
CA LYS A 65 11.62 14.68 11.97
C LYS A 65 11.89 13.19 11.81
N SER A 66 11.00 12.34 12.31
CA SER A 66 11.06 10.88 12.18
C SER A 66 9.66 10.30 12.05
N LEU A 67 9.57 9.17 11.38
CA LEU A 67 8.35 8.40 11.22
C LEU A 67 8.61 6.95 11.61
N PRO A 68 7.66 6.26 12.25
CA PRO A 68 7.75 4.82 12.42
C PRO A 68 7.71 4.14 11.04
N ALA A 69 8.49 3.07 10.91
CA ALA A 69 8.52 2.26 9.69
C ALA A 69 8.21 0.81 10.02
N TYR A 70 7.63 0.12 9.07
CA TYR A 70 7.50 -1.32 9.09
C TYR A 70 8.35 -1.94 7.98
N ALA A 71 8.80 -3.17 8.19
CA ALA A 71 9.37 -3.97 7.11
C ALA A 71 8.23 -4.54 6.26
N SER A 72 8.42 -4.59 4.95
CA SER A 72 7.44 -5.16 4.02
C SER A 72 8.12 -6.11 3.05
N THR A 73 7.45 -7.20 2.73
CA THR A 73 7.89 -8.11 1.68
C THR A 73 7.37 -7.64 0.32
N TYR A 74 8.00 -8.13 -0.75
CA TYR A 74 7.32 -8.35 -2.03
C TYR A 74 6.48 -9.62 -1.96
N HIS A 75 5.77 -9.95 -3.06
CA HIS A 75 5.11 -11.24 -3.18
C HIS A 75 6.07 -12.41 -2.99
N GLY A 76 5.59 -13.47 -2.39
CA GLY A 76 6.32 -14.72 -2.26
C GLY A 76 6.63 -15.32 -3.64
N ASP A 77 7.77 -15.99 -3.75
CA ASP A 77 8.21 -16.67 -4.96
C ASP A 77 8.42 -18.16 -4.65
N ARG A 78 7.61 -19.00 -5.29
CA ARG A 78 7.66 -20.45 -5.13
C ARG A 78 8.97 -21.08 -5.63
N ASN A 79 9.75 -20.38 -6.44
CA ASN A 79 11.01 -20.84 -6.99
C ASN A 79 12.24 -20.37 -6.21
N GLY A 80 12.04 -19.56 -5.20
CA GLY A 80 13.10 -19.01 -4.37
C GLY A 80 12.60 -17.85 -3.51
N GLY A 81 13.34 -17.44 -2.54
CA GLY A 81 12.93 -16.36 -1.64
C GLY A 81 11.86 -16.81 -0.65
N LEU A 82 10.70 -16.17 -0.63
CA LEU A 82 9.60 -16.46 0.30
C LEU A 82 8.63 -17.49 -0.30
N ASP A 83 9.06 -18.73 -0.38
CA ASP A 83 8.35 -19.83 -1.05
C ASP A 83 7.35 -20.59 -0.15
N SER A 84 7.42 -20.39 1.16
CA SER A 84 6.64 -21.11 2.17
C SER A 84 6.27 -20.19 3.34
N LYS A 85 5.27 -20.58 4.13
CA LYS A 85 4.93 -19.86 5.37
C LYS A 85 6.07 -19.85 6.37
N GLU A 86 6.89 -20.89 6.38
CA GLU A 86 8.09 -21.01 7.20
C GLU A 86 9.11 -19.93 6.81
N ALA A 87 9.39 -19.77 5.51
CA ALA A 87 10.29 -18.75 5.00
C ALA A 87 9.81 -17.32 5.35
N PHE A 88 8.51 -17.04 5.24
CA PHE A 88 7.94 -15.78 5.69
C PHE A 88 8.11 -15.56 7.20
N GLY A 89 7.89 -16.61 8.00
CA GLY A 89 8.07 -16.57 9.46
C GLY A 89 9.51 -16.24 9.85
N GLU A 90 10.48 -16.92 9.25
CA GLU A 90 11.91 -16.69 9.47
C GLU A 90 12.33 -15.28 9.06
N PHE A 91 11.84 -14.80 7.92
CA PHE A 91 12.13 -13.44 7.45
C PHE A 91 11.51 -12.37 8.35
N ALA A 92 10.28 -12.58 8.82
CA ALA A 92 9.64 -11.68 9.78
C ALA A 92 10.41 -11.63 11.12
N LEU A 93 10.90 -12.78 11.59
CA LEU A 93 11.75 -12.86 12.78
C LEU A 93 13.07 -12.10 12.59
N HIS A 94 13.71 -12.27 11.43
CA HIS A 94 14.91 -11.51 11.09
C HIS A 94 14.65 -9.98 11.09
N CYS A 95 13.54 -9.53 10.51
CA CYS A 95 13.15 -8.12 10.56
C CYS A 95 12.93 -7.63 12.01
N LYS A 96 12.35 -8.47 12.87
CA LYS A 96 12.19 -8.17 14.30
C LYS A 96 13.54 -8.00 14.99
N GLU A 97 14.50 -8.87 14.70
CA GLU A 97 15.88 -8.81 15.23
C GLU A 97 16.62 -7.55 14.73
N MET A 98 16.36 -7.10 13.52
CA MET A 98 16.85 -5.81 13.01
C MET A 98 16.23 -4.60 13.71
N GLY A 99 15.24 -4.78 14.56
CA GLY A 99 14.59 -3.73 15.35
C GLY A 99 13.28 -3.18 14.79
N TYR A 100 12.77 -3.71 13.67
CA TYR A 100 11.45 -3.34 13.18
C TYR A 100 10.36 -3.76 14.17
N LYS A 101 9.41 -2.86 14.41
CA LYS A 101 8.28 -3.08 15.34
C LYS A 101 7.02 -3.55 14.62
N ALA A 102 7.06 -3.57 13.30
CA ALA A 102 5.93 -3.97 12.47
C ALA A 102 6.42 -4.63 11.18
N PHE A 103 5.60 -5.54 10.65
CA PHE A 103 5.91 -6.31 9.45
C PHE A 103 4.66 -6.49 8.60
N LYS A 104 4.76 -6.19 7.29
CA LYS A 104 3.69 -6.41 6.32
C LYS A 104 4.02 -7.56 5.37
N ILE A 105 3.09 -8.46 5.25
CA ILE A 105 3.15 -9.62 4.37
C ILE A 105 2.46 -9.26 3.04
N HIS A 106 3.15 -9.45 1.92
CA HIS A 106 2.51 -9.74 0.65
C HIS A 106 2.57 -11.26 0.44
N GLY A 107 1.42 -11.92 0.32
CA GLY A 107 1.37 -13.35 0.11
C GLY A 107 1.78 -13.77 -1.31
N TRP A 108 1.21 -14.83 -1.81
CA TRP A 108 1.51 -15.32 -3.15
C TRP A 108 0.44 -14.89 -4.15
N HIS A 109 0.82 -14.82 -5.45
CA HIS A 109 -0.07 -14.40 -6.53
C HIS A 109 -1.23 -15.36 -6.85
N GLU A 110 -1.25 -16.56 -6.25
CA GLU A 110 -2.28 -17.56 -6.53
C GLU A 110 -3.64 -17.22 -5.91
N GLY A 111 -3.69 -16.39 -4.89
CA GLY A 111 -4.91 -16.03 -4.17
C GLY A 111 -5.57 -17.25 -3.51
N ASN A 112 -4.78 -18.18 -2.98
CA ASN A 112 -5.23 -19.35 -2.25
C ASN A 112 -5.57 -18.96 -0.82
N ALA A 113 -6.86 -18.78 -0.53
CA ALA A 113 -7.30 -18.30 0.78
C ALA A 113 -6.89 -19.20 1.95
N LYS A 114 -6.78 -20.51 1.73
CA LYS A 114 -6.35 -21.45 2.77
C LYS A 114 -4.89 -21.26 3.12
N GLU A 115 -4.01 -21.17 2.12
CA GLU A 115 -2.59 -20.94 2.32
C GLU A 115 -2.32 -19.57 2.92
N GLU A 116 -3.03 -18.53 2.48
CA GLU A 116 -2.93 -17.18 3.06
C GLU A 116 -3.35 -17.16 4.54
N ALA A 117 -4.41 -17.85 4.91
CA ALA A 117 -4.82 -17.95 6.31
C ALA A 117 -3.79 -18.72 7.16
N GLU A 118 -3.24 -19.82 6.63
CA GLU A 118 -2.17 -20.56 7.30
C GLU A 118 -0.89 -19.72 7.48
N LEU A 119 -0.54 -18.92 6.47
CA LEU A 119 0.58 -17.98 6.52
C LEU A 119 0.39 -16.94 7.62
N VAL A 120 -0.77 -16.32 7.69
CA VAL A 120 -1.15 -15.32 8.70
C VAL A 120 -0.95 -15.87 10.12
N LEU A 121 -1.52 -17.04 10.39
CA LEU A 121 -1.43 -17.68 11.69
C LEU A 121 0.01 -18.13 12.03
N HIS A 122 0.74 -18.64 11.04
CA HIS A 122 2.12 -19.10 11.23
C HIS A 122 3.05 -17.93 11.58
N VAL A 123 3.00 -16.83 10.83
CA VAL A 123 3.89 -15.68 11.09
C VAL A 123 3.64 -15.10 12.49
N ARG A 124 2.38 -14.96 12.92
CA ARG A 124 2.06 -14.53 14.30
C ARG A 124 2.69 -15.45 15.34
N LYS A 125 2.56 -16.76 15.13
CA LYS A 125 3.15 -17.75 16.04
C LYS A 125 4.67 -17.61 16.15
N VAL A 126 5.36 -17.32 15.05
CA VAL A 126 6.82 -17.18 14.99
C VAL A 126 7.30 -15.89 15.67
N VAL A 127 6.69 -14.73 15.33
CA VAL A 127 7.19 -13.44 15.84
C VAL A 127 6.64 -13.08 17.22
N GLY A 128 5.59 -13.76 17.70
CA GLY A 128 4.93 -13.45 18.98
C GLY A 128 4.08 -12.18 18.92
N GLU A 129 3.59 -11.72 20.08
CA GLU A 129 2.62 -10.63 20.18
C GLU A 129 3.21 -9.22 20.10
N ASP A 130 4.53 -9.08 20.26
CA ASP A 130 5.19 -7.77 20.37
C ASP A 130 5.42 -7.08 19.04
N MET A 131 5.10 -7.73 17.93
CA MET A 131 5.26 -7.18 16.57
C MET A 131 3.90 -6.93 15.94
N ALA A 132 3.65 -5.71 15.49
CA ALA A 132 2.46 -5.41 14.70
C ALA A 132 2.57 -6.10 13.33
N LEU A 133 1.54 -6.84 12.94
CA LEU A 133 1.49 -7.55 11.66
C LEU A 133 0.42 -6.97 10.77
N MET A 134 0.69 -6.89 9.49
CA MET A 134 -0.22 -6.47 8.45
C MET A 134 -0.21 -7.48 7.31
N LEU A 135 -1.34 -7.66 6.68
CA LEU A 135 -1.49 -8.51 5.50
C LEU A 135 -1.98 -7.68 4.32
N ASP A 136 -1.35 -7.89 3.18
CA ASP A 136 -1.70 -7.29 1.91
C ASP A 136 -1.65 -8.36 0.81
N PRO A 137 -2.77 -9.03 0.50
CA PRO A 137 -2.81 -10.01 -0.57
C PRO A 137 -2.86 -9.36 -1.97
N ALA A 138 -2.67 -8.04 -2.07
CA ALA A 138 -2.60 -7.29 -3.32
C ALA A 138 -3.75 -7.60 -4.30
N CYS A 139 -4.97 -7.66 -3.79
CA CYS A 139 -6.19 -7.95 -4.57
C CYS A 139 -6.25 -9.38 -5.17
N GLU A 140 -5.45 -10.32 -4.70
CA GLU A 140 -5.40 -11.65 -5.31
C GLU A 140 -6.50 -12.62 -4.83
N LEU A 141 -7.12 -12.39 -3.67
CA LEU A 141 -8.24 -13.20 -3.23
C LEU A 141 -9.43 -13.00 -4.18
N ARG A 142 -10.06 -14.11 -4.59
CA ARG A 142 -10.96 -14.08 -5.75
C ARG A 142 -12.37 -13.66 -5.42
N THR A 143 -12.82 -13.96 -4.21
CA THR A 143 -14.19 -13.73 -3.78
C THR A 143 -14.28 -13.05 -2.43
N PHE A 144 -15.43 -12.44 -2.14
CA PHE A 144 -15.73 -11.93 -0.81
C PHE A 144 -15.60 -13.00 0.29
N ALA A 145 -16.00 -14.25 -0.03
CA ALA A 145 -15.92 -15.37 0.91
C ALA A 145 -14.45 -15.72 1.23
N ASP A 146 -13.56 -15.70 0.23
CA ASP A 146 -12.11 -15.90 0.43
C ASP A 146 -11.52 -14.78 1.31
N ALA A 147 -11.86 -13.54 0.99
CA ALA A 147 -11.41 -12.40 1.78
C ALA A 147 -11.90 -12.45 3.24
N LEU A 148 -13.17 -12.86 3.45
CA LEU A 148 -13.70 -13.03 4.80
C LEU A 148 -13.00 -14.17 5.54
N TYR A 149 -12.70 -15.27 4.85
CA TYR A 149 -11.98 -16.41 5.44
C TYR A 149 -10.59 -16.02 5.92
N VAL A 150 -9.81 -15.36 5.07
CA VAL A 150 -8.47 -14.86 5.43
C VAL A 150 -8.55 -13.78 6.51
N GLY A 151 -9.51 -12.86 6.40
CA GLY A 151 -9.72 -11.81 7.38
C GLY A 151 -10.03 -12.35 8.79
N ARG A 152 -10.72 -13.48 8.90
CA ARG A 152 -10.93 -14.15 10.20
C ARG A 152 -9.65 -14.73 10.78
N ALA A 153 -8.73 -15.21 9.96
CA ALA A 153 -7.39 -15.58 10.42
C ALA A 153 -6.61 -14.34 10.90
N CYS A 154 -6.76 -13.20 10.22
CA CYS A 154 -6.20 -11.92 10.70
C CYS A 154 -6.80 -11.51 12.05
N ASP A 155 -8.11 -11.71 12.26
CA ASP A 155 -8.78 -11.45 13.55
C ASP A 155 -8.23 -12.32 14.67
N GLU A 156 -8.06 -13.62 14.40
CA GLU A 156 -7.49 -14.60 15.35
C GLU A 156 -6.05 -14.27 15.71
N ALA A 157 -5.26 -13.88 14.71
CA ALA A 157 -3.85 -13.55 14.85
C ALA A 157 -3.59 -12.08 15.25
N ASN A 158 -4.64 -11.30 15.56
CA ASN A 158 -4.55 -9.91 15.98
C ASN A 158 -3.70 -9.05 15.04
N TYR A 159 -4.04 -9.04 13.75
CA TYR A 159 -3.37 -8.21 12.75
C TYR A 159 -3.77 -6.74 12.87
N PHE A 160 -2.85 -5.84 12.58
CA PHE A 160 -3.05 -4.40 12.69
C PHE A 160 -3.92 -3.85 11.56
N TRP A 161 -3.77 -4.35 10.34
CA TRP A 161 -4.72 -4.17 9.24
C TRP A 161 -4.67 -5.33 8.23
N PHE A 162 -5.74 -5.39 7.42
CA PHE A 162 -5.89 -6.24 6.26
C PHE A 162 -6.10 -5.35 5.03
N GLU A 163 -5.11 -5.28 4.13
CA GLU A 163 -5.02 -4.34 3.02
C GLU A 163 -5.44 -5.03 1.72
N ASP A 164 -6.11 -4.28 0.83
CA ASP A 164 -6.52 -4.68 -0.52
C ASP A 164 -6.96 -6.16 -0.62
N PRO A 165 -8.00 -6.56 0.15
CA PRO A 165 -8.27 -7.96 0.46
C PRO A 165 -8.66 -8.83 -0.73
N TYR A 166 -9.30 -8.30 -1.77
CA TYR A 166 -9.76 -9.13 -2.87
C TYR A 166 -9.79 -8.39 -4.20
N ARG A 167 -9.93 -9.15 -5.30
CA ARG A 167 -9.72 -8.72 -6.69
C ARG A 167 -10.49 -7.46 -7.11
N ASP A 168 -11.66 -7.24 -6.56
CA ASP A 168 -12.48 -6.06 -6.86
C ASP A 168 -12.22 -4.87 -5.93
N SER A 169 -11.09 -4.85 -5.25
CA SER A 169 -10.74 -3.82 -4.26
C SER A 169 -10.97 -2.40 -4.72
N GLY A 170 -10.51 -2.04 -5.91
CA GLY A 170 -10.67 -0.69 -6.43
C GLY A 170 -12.10 -0.32 -6.86
N VAL A 171 -13.03 -1.27 -6.85
CA VAL A 171 -14.34 -1.10 -7.47
C VAL A 171 -15.49 -1.22 -6.47
N SER A 172 -15.36 -2.02 -5.42
CA SER A 172 -16.46 -2.36 -4.53
C SER A 172 -16.34 -1.75 -3.13
N ALA A 173 -16.70 -0.48 -2.98
CA ALA A 173 -16.86 0.16 -1.66
C ALA A 173 -17.87 -0.58 -0.77
N PHE A 174 -18.91 -1.18 -1.36
CA PHE A 174 -19.90 -1.97 -0.64
C PHE A 174 -19.28 -3.25 -0.04
N GLY A 175 -18.49 -3.99 -0.80
CA GLY A 175 -17.83 -5.20 -0.33
C GLY A 175 -16.85 -4.91 0.83
N HIS A 176 -16.06 -3.85 0.72
CA HIS A 176 -15.14 -3.44 1.79
C HIS A 176 -15.87 -2.98 3.05
N ARG A 177 -16.97 -2.24 2.91
CA ARG A 177 -17.84 -1.89 4.03
C ARG A 177 -18.35 -3.16 4.72
N LYS A 178 -18.79 -4.15 3.94
CA LYS A 178 -19.29 -5.40 4.48
C LYS A 178 -18.21 -6.23 5.19
N LEU A 179 -17.00 -6.29 4.65
CA LEU A 179 -15.86 -6.90 5.35
C LEU A 179 -15.58 -6.20 6.68
N ARG A 180 -15.53 -4.87 6.70
CA ARG A 180 -15.31 -4.08 7.92
C ARG A 180 -16.39 -4.32 8.99
N GLU A 181 -17.63 -4.58 8.61
CA GLU A 181 -18.71 -4.92 9.54
C GLU A 181 -18.58 -6.34 10.14
N MET A 182 -17.88 -7.24 9.44
CA MET A 182 -17.77 -8.67 9.79
C MET A 182 -16.42 -9.06 10.41
N LEU A 183 -15.43 -8.18 10.36
CA LEU A 183 -14.08 -8.40 10.87
C LEU A 183 -13.75 -7.39 11.97
N LYS A 184 -12.87 -7.80 12.90
CA LYS A 184 -12.28 -6.92 13.91
C LYS A 184 -11.07 -6.18 13.37
N THR A 185 -10.27 -6.88 12.54
CA THR A 185 -9.09 -6.32 11.89
C THR A 185 -9.50 -5.18 10.96
N PRO A 186 -8.92 -3.99 11.10
CA PRO A 186 -9.19 -2.87 10.20
C PRO A 186 -8.93 -3.22 8.74
N ILE A 187 -9.81 -2.78 7.85
CA ILE A 187 -9.64 -2.90 6.41
C ILE A 187 -8.97 -1.63 5.90
N LEU A 188 -7.82 -1.78 5.26
CA LEU A 188 -7.14 -0.74 4.52
C LEU A 188 -7.37 -0.95 3.02
N GLN A 189 -7.76 0.11 2.33
CA GLN A 189 -7.94 0.06 0.89
C GLN A 189 -7.72 1.45 0.32
N THR A 190 -6.60 1.65 -0.33
CA THR A 190 -6.25 2.96 -0.87
C THR A 190 -5.43 2.89 -2.15
N GLU A 191 -4.71 1.82 -2.42
CA GLU A 191 -3.79 1.73 -3.55
C GLU A 191 -4.51 1.86 -4.89
N HIS A 192 -5.67 1.24 -5.04
CA HIS A 192 -6.45 1.22 -6.28
C HIS A 192 -7.55 2.28 -6.35
N ILE A 193 -7.73 3.10 -5.31
CA ILE A 193 -8.69 4.22 -5.32
C ILE A 193 -8.04 5.43 -5.99
N ARG A 194 -8.73 6.02 -6.98
CA ARG A 194 -8.23 7.15 -7.77
C ARG A 194 -8.86 8.49 -7.41
N GLY A 195 -9.85 8.51 -6.56
CA GLY A 195 -10.52 9.70 -6.09
C GLY A 195 -11.21 9.49 -4.75
N ILE A 196 -11.44 10.57 -4.05
CA ILE A 196 -12.16 10.61 -2.77
C ILE A 196 -13.54 11.20 -3.02
#